data_69cdd945d7519df2ce7bfa0cb7319bc9
#
_entry.id   69cdd945d7519df2ce7bfa0cb7319bc9
#
_cell.length_a   1.000
_cell.length_b   1.000
_cell.length_c   1.000
_cell.angle_alpha   90.00
_cell.angle_beta   90.00
_cell.angle_gamma   90.00
#
_symmetry.space_group_name_H-M   'P 1'
#
loop_
_entity.id
_entity.type
_entity.pdbx_description
1 polymer ?
#
loop_
_entity_poly.entity_id
_entity_poly.type
_entity_poly.pdbx_seq_one_letter_code
_entity_poly.pdbx_strand_id
1 'polypeptide(L)'
;IRDLVRSRGLGDVYKRQGYGDRTTEWFDAHATRVTVAGRMMAKRIMGKASFARISDRSGSIQLFLQQAALGETYDEFKGWDVGDIVGAEGTLFKTRTGELSVKVEKLRLLVKSLRPLPDKWHGLADVEQRYRQRYVDLIVNDESREVFRTRTRIVQYLRQFLDALDFM
;
A
#
# COMPACT_ATOMS: atom_id res chain seq x y z
N ILE A 1 -9.21 -14.55 6.68
CA ILE A 1 -8.88 -13.24 7.27
C ILE A 1 -7.81 -13.37 8.35
N ARG A 2 -7.90 -14.34 9.28
CA ARG A 2 -6.88 -14.52 10.34
C ARG A 2 -5.47 -14.82 9.83
N ASP A 3 -5.33 -15.56 8.74
CA ASP A 3 -4.01 -15.97 8.23
C ASP A 3 -3.35 -14.90 7.36
N LEU A 4 -4.13 -14.04 6.69
CA LEU A 4 -3.64 -12.86 5.97
C LEU A 4 -3.14 -11.74 6.91
N VAL A 5 -3.71 -11.67 8.12
CA VAL A 5 -3.33 -10.69 9.15
C VAL A 5 -2.18 -11.22 10.02
N ARG A 6 -1.97 -12.55 10.07
CA ARG A 6 -0.88 -13.18 10.84
C ARG A 6 0.49 -13.14 10.17
N SER A 7 0.57 -12.92 8.88
CA SER A 7 1.83 -12.46 8.30
C SER A 7 2.04 -11.04 8.83
N ARG A 8 2.61 -10.94 10.03
CA ARG A 8 2.96 -9.72 10.77
C ARG A 8 3.06 -8.60 9.77
N GLY A 9 2.05 -7.70 9.75
CA GLY A 9 1.89 -6.61 8.81
C GLY A 9 3.09 -5.68 8.77
N LEU A 10 4.14 -6.25 8.30
CA LEU A 10 5.38 -5.61 8.02
C LEU A 10 5.17 -5.03 6.66
N GLY A 11 4.77 -3.82 6.76
CA GLY A 11 4.48 -3.01 5.65
C GLY A 11 5.55 -3.07 4.59
N ASP A 12 5.11 -2.75 3.42
CA ASP A 12 5.85 -2.74 2.18
C ASP A 12 7.17 -1.96 2.25
N VAL A 13 7.28 -0.95 3.15
CA VAL A 13 8.52 -0.20 3.38
C VAL A 13 9.61 -1.06 3.99
N TYR A 14 9.28 -1.96 4.91
CA TYR A 14 10.30 -2.86 5.46
C TYR A 14 10.81 -3.84 4.40
N LYS A 15 9.91 -4.33 3.56
CA LYS A 15 10.28 -5.16 2.40
C LYS A 15 11.02 -4.33 1.33
N ARG A 16 10.60 -3.10 1.09
CA ARG A 16 11.26 -2.18 0.18
C ARG A 16 12.65 -1.78 0.67
N GLN A 17 12.85 -1.56 1.98
CA GLN A 17 14.16 -1.29 2.58
C GLN A 17 15.08 -2.52 2.55
N GLY A 18 14.54 -3.73 2.72
CA GLY A 18 15.32 -4.96 2.65
C GLY A 18 15.67 -5.44 1.24
N TYR A 19 14.87 -5.04 0.24
CA TYR A 19 15.00 -5.57 -1.13
C TYR A 19 15.11 -4.48 -2.20
N GLY A 20 14.97 -3.20 -1.83
CA GLY A 20 14.99 -2.07 -2.77
C GLY A 20 16.28 -2.00 -3.59
N ASP A 21 17.43 -2.30 -2.98
CA ASP A 21 18.75 -2.20 -3.58
C ASP A 21 19.18 -3.48 -4.32
N ARG A 22 18.38 -4.57 -4.27
CA ARG A 22 18.70 -5.83 -4.95
C ARG A 22 18.49 -5.70 -6.44
N THR A 23 19.33 -6.39 -7.22
CA THR A 23 19.25 -6.41 -8.69
C THR A 23 18.16 -7.36 -9.19
N THR A 24 17.82 -7.27 -10.47
CA THR A 24 16.84 -8.17 -11.10
C THR A 24 17.30 -9.62 -11.03
N GLU A 25 18.60 -9.87 -11.33
CA GLU A 25 19.20 -11.20 -11.29
C GLU A 25 19.14 -11.83 -9.90
N TRP A 26 19.20 -10.98 -8.85
CA TRP A 26 19.06 -11.48 -7.48
C TRP A 26 17.66 -12.07 -7.24
N PHE A 27 16.61 -11.41 -7.75
CA PHE A 27 15.24 -11.92 -7.62
C PHE A 27 14.98 -13.17 -8.46
N ASP A 28 15.63 -13.28 -9.61
CA ASP A 28 15.53 -14.47 -10.46
C ASP A 28 16.17 -15.69 -9.78
N ALA A 29 17.26 -15.47 -9.02
CA ALA A 29 17.92 -16.51 -8.24
C ALA A 29 17.24 -16.82 -6.89
N HIS A 30 16.48 -15.86 -6.34
CA HIS A 30 15.89 -15.94 -5.01
C HIS A 30 14.39 -15.64 -5.07
N ALA A 31 13.57 -16.62 -5.40
CA ALA A 31 12.12 -16.52 -5.45
C ALA A 31 11.54 -16.15 -4.05
N THR A 32 11.41 -14.86 -3.77
CA THR A 32 10.93 -14.37 -2.49
C THR A 32 9.41 -14.24 -2.51
N ARG A 33 8.71 -15.16 -1.87
CA ARG A 33 7.25 -15.10 -1.71
C ARG A 33 6.86 -14.10 -0.63
N VAL A 34 5.80 -13.35 -0.92
CA VAL A 34 5.27 -12.33 -0.01
C VAL A 34 3.75 -12.36 -0.03
N THR A 35 3.18 -12.00 1.12
CA THR A 35 1.75 -11.69 1.25
C THR A 35 1.63 -10.24 1.69
N VAL A 36 0.91 -9.46 0.94
CA VAL A 36 0.73 -8.03 1.16
C VAL A 36 -0.75 -7.67 1.16
N ALA A 37 -1.11 -6.67 1.94
CA ALA A 37 -2.46 -6.13 1.95
C ALA A 37 -2.40 -4.61 2.06
N GLY A 38 -3.29 -3.92 1.35
CA GLY A 38 -3.31 -2.46 1.38
C GLY A 38 -4.47 -1.89 0.59
N ARG A 39 -4.63 -0.57 0.69
CA ARG A 39 -5.61 0.17 -0.09
C ARG A 39 -5.11 0.38 -1.51
N MET A 40 -5.92 0.03 -2.49
CA MET A 40 -5.62 0.25 -3.90
C MET A 40 -5.71 1.75 -4.21
N MET A 41 -4.57 2.36 -4.51
CA MET A 41 -4.44 3.80 -4.77
C MET A 41 -4.36 4.12 -6.27
N ALA A 42 -4.06 3.13 -7.09
CA ALA A 42 -4.05 3.27 -8.53
C ALA A 42 -4.29 1.90 -9.18
N LYS A 43 -4.96 1.94 -10.33
CA LYS A 43 -5.23 0.76 -11.17
C LYS A 43 -5.03 1.12 -12.62
N ARG A 44 -4.32 0.28 -13.36
CA ARG A 44 -4.10 0.41 -14.80
C ARG A 44 -4.28 -0.94 -15.48
N ILE A 45 -5.33 -1.06 -16.25
CA ILE A 45 -5.66 -2.27 -17.01
C ILE A 45 -5.05 -2.16 -18.41
N MET A 46 -4.32 -3.20 -18.84
CA MET A 46 -3.69 -3.29 -20.15
C MET A 46 -4.00 -4.66 -20.78
N GLY A 47 -5.27 -4.90 -21.07
CA GLY A 47 -5.74 -6.16 -21.65
C GLY A 47 -5.59 -7.36 -20.70
N LYS A 48 -4.67 -8.29 -21.02
CA LYS A 48 -4.43 -9.51 -20.25
C LYS A 48 -3.45 -9.32 -19.08
N ALA A 49 -2.89 -8.15 -18.92
CA ALA A 49 -2.03 -7.77 -17.81
C ALA A 49 -2.51 -6.45 -17.20
N SER A 50 -2.26 -6.25 -15.93
CA SER A 50 -2.64 -5.03 -15.21
C SER A 50 -1.61 -4.71 -14.15
N PHE A 51 -1.55 -3.43 -13.81
CA PHE A 51 -0.82 -2.95 -12.64
C PHE A 51 -1.78 -2.31 -11.65
N ALA A 52 -1.58 -2.59 -10.38
CA ALA A 52 -2.23 -1.87 -9.30
C ALA A 52 -1.16 -1.40 -8.32
N ARG A 53 -1.37 -0.26 -7.68
CA ARG A 53 -0.55 0.20 -6.58
C ARG A 53 -1.38 0.14 -5.32
N ILE A 54 -0.90 -0.62 -4.34
CA ILE A 54 -1.49 -0.66 -3.01
C ILE A 54 -0.62 0.10 -2.02
N SER A 55 -1.27 0.69 -1.02
CA SER A 55 -0.61 1.44 0.03
C SER A 55 -1.12 1.00 1.39
N ASP A 56 -0.22 0.90 2.36
CA ASP A 56 -0.53 0.67 3.76
C ASP A 56 0.15 1.71 4.67
N ARG A 57 0.21 1.45 5.98
CA ARG A 57 0.87 2.32 6.95
C ARG A 57 2.36 2.55 6.65
N SER A 58 3.02 1.60 6.05
CA SER A 58 4.48 1.57 5.88
C SER A 58 4.93 2.11 4.52
N GLY A 59 4.03 2.19 3.54
CA GLY A 59 4.37 2.68 2.21
C GLY A 59 3.47 2.13 1.11
N SER A 60 4.02 2.04 -0.09
CA SER A 60 3.29 1.54 -1.25
C SER A 60 4.12 0.54 -2.05
N ILE A 61 3.44 -0.44 -2.65
CA ILE A 61 4.04 -1.42 -3.54
C ILE A 61 3.18 -1.62 -4.80
N GLN A 62 3.84 -1.95 -5.89
CA GLN A 62 3.17 -2.26 -7.14
C GLN A 62 2.81 -3.75 -7.19
N LEU A 63 1.61 -4.04 -7.65
CA LEU A 63 1.14 -5.38 -7.98
C LEU A 63 1.14 -5.54 -9.50
N PHE A 64 1.68 -6.64 -9.98
CA PHE A 64 1.59 -7.06 -11.37
C PHE A 64 0.65 -8.26 -11.46
N LEU A 65 -0.45 -8.07 -12.19
CA LEU A 65 -1.54 -9.03 -12.30
C LEU A 65 -1.63 -9.54 -13.74
N GLN A 66 -1.70 -10.83 -13.91
CA GLN A 66 -1.84 -11.49 -15.19
C GLN A 66 -3.09 -12.36 -15.24
N GLN A 67 -3.87 -12.26 -16.30
CA GLN A 67 -5.05 -13.08 -16.49
C GLN A 67 -4.72 -14.58 -16.47
N ALA A 68 -3.61 -14.98 -17.06
CA ALA A 68 -3.17 -16.37 -17.09
C ALA A 68 -2.89 -16.96 -15.70
N ALA A 69 -2.50 -16.13 -14.72
CA ALA A 69 -2.22 -16.57 -13.36
C ALA A 69 -3.45 -16.52 -12.43
N LEU A 70 -4.34 -15.56 -12.66
CA LEU A 70 -5.47 -15.27 -11.77
C LEU A 70 -6.82 -15.83 -12.26
N GLY A 71 -6.93 -16.18 -13.55
CA GLY A 71 -8.17 -16.70 -14.10
C GLY A 71 -9.36 -15.76 -13.90
N GLU A 72 -10.46 -16.29 -13.36
CA GLU A 72 -11.70 -15.54 -13.09
C GLU A 72 -11.50 -14.35 -12.16
N THR A 73 -10.63 -14.47 -11.15
CA THR A 73 -10.31 -13.36 -10.23
C THR A 73 -9.74 -12.14 -10.95
N TYR A 74 -9.10 -12.33 -12.11
CA TYR A 74 -8.65 -11.21 -12.93
C TYR A 74 -9.80 -10.41 -13.54
N ASP A 75 -10.87 -11.09 -13.94
CA ASP A 75 -12.06 -10.44 -14.48
C ASP A 75 -12.85 -9.73 -13.37
N GLU A 76 -12.95 -10.34 -12.18
CA GLU A 76 -13.49 -9.66 -11.00
C GLU A 76 -12.69 -8.39 -10.67
N PHE A 77 -11.35 -8.47 -10.70
CA PHE A 77 -10.46 -7.33 -10.43
C PHE A 77 -10.72 -6.14 -11.36
N LYS A 78 -11.10 -6.37 -12.60
CA LYS A 78 -11.46 -5.28 -13.52
C LYS A 78 -12.65 -4.45 -13.02
N GLY A 79 -13.55 -5.05 -12.23
CA GLY A 79 -14.70 -4.39 -11.63
C GLY A 79 -14.39 -3.73 -10.27
N TRP A 80 -13.21 -3.93 -9.68
CA TRP A 80 -12.88 -3.32 -8.39
C TRP A 80 -12.52 -1.85 -8.57
N ASP A 81 -12.65 -1.06 -7.50
CA ASP A 81 -12.44 0.38 -7.54
C ASP A 81 -11.17 0.83 -6.81
N VAL A 82 -10.64 1.96 -7.22
CA VAL A 82 -9.63 2.67 -6.46
C VAL A 82 -10.22 3.06 -5.09
N GLY A 83 -9.49 2.72 -4.04
CA GLY A 83 -9.99 2.84 -2.67
C GLY A 83 -10.29 1.49 -2.01
N ASP A 84 -10.54 0.43 -2.77
CA ASP A 84 -10.74 -0.92 -2.24
C ASP A 84 -9.51 -1.40 -1.47
N ILE A 85 -9.72 -2.18 -0.42
CA ILE A 85 -8.64 -2.84 0.31
C ILE A 85 -8.50 -4.25 -0.24
N VAL A 86 -7.31 -4.57 -0.70
CA VAL A 86 -7.01 -5.84 -1.35
C VAL A 86 -5.86 -6.55 -0.66
N GLY A 87 -5.89 -7.89 -0.70
CA GLY A 87 -4.78 -8.75 -0.30
C GLY A 87 -4.23 -9.48 -1.51
N ALA A 88 -2.91 -9.59 -1.60
CA ALA A 88 -2.23 -10.27 -2.68
C ALA A 88 -1.11 -11.17 -2.15
N GLU A 89 -1.00 -12.35 -2.72
CA GLU A 89 0.12 -13.27 -2.52
C GLU A 89 0.87 -13.45 -3.83
N GLY A 90 2.18 -13.50 -3.77
CA GLY A 90 2.98 -13.70 -4.97
C GLY A 90 4.48 -13.57 -4.71
N THR A 91 5.22 -13.41 -5.76
CA THR A 91 6.70 -13.36 -5.74
C THR A 91 7.19 -11.95 -6.05
N LEU A 92 8.18 -11.49 -5.31
CA LEU A 92 8.84 -10.20 -5.57
C LEU A 92 9.65 -10.27 -6.85
N PHE A 93 9.60 -9.20 -7.63
CA PHE A 93 10.47 -8.99 -8.80
C PHE A 93 10.67 -7.50 -9.05
N LYS A 94 11.67 -7.15 -9.86
CA LYS A 94 11.81 -5.80 -10.37
C LYS A 94 11.34 -5.71 -11.81
N THR A 95 10.59 -4.65 -12.10
CA THR A 95 10.17 -4.32 -13.47
C THR A 95 11.39 -3.82 -14.28
N ARG A 96 11.25 -3.75 -15.60
CA ARG A 96 12.29 -3.18 -16.50
C ARG A 96 12.68 -1.75 -16.14
N THR A 97 11.79 -1.01 -15.48
CA THR A 97 12.03 0.35 -14.99
C THR A 97 12.62 0.39 -13.58
N GLY A 98 12.96 -0.76 -12.99
CA GLY A 98 13.55 -0.86 -11.66
C GLY A 98 12.54 -0.79 -10.50
N GLU A 99 11.22 -0.71 -10.77
CA GLU A 99 10.20 -0.67 -9.72
C GLU A 99 10.02 -2.05 -9.07
N LEU A 100 10.17 -2.11 -7.74
CA LEU A 100 9.91 -3.33 -6.99
C LEU A 100 8.40 -3.64 -7.01
N SER A 101 8.07 -4.85 -7.44
CA SER A 101 6.70 -5.26 -7.69
C SER A 101 6.45 -6.69 -7.20
N VAL A 102 5.19 -7.00 -6.93
CA VAL A 102 4.74 -8.37 -6.63
C VAL A 102 4.10 -8.96 -7.88
N LYS A 103 4.63 -10.05 -8.38
CA LYS A 103 3.96 -10.89 -9.39
C LYS A 103 2.90 -11.71 -8.68
N VAL A 104 1.64 -11.31 -8.86
CA VAL A 104 0.52 -11.83 -8.06
C VAL A 104 0.10 -13.20 -8.57
N GLU A 105 0.03 -14.16 -7.65
CA GLU A 105 -0.47 -15.52 -7.86
C GLU A 105 -1.88 -15.70 -7.29
N LYS A 106 -2.17 -15.02 -6.15
CA LYS A 106 -3.50 -14.98 -5.56
C LYS A 106 -3.88 -13.55 -5.22
N LEU A 107 -5.12 -13.20 -5.52
CA LEU A 107 -5.66 -11.87 -5.25
C LEU A 107 -7.01 -11.99 -4.54
N ARG A 108 -7.28 -11.13 -3.58
CA ARG A 108 -8.52 -11.16 -2.82
C ARG A 108 -8.98 -9.74 -2.50
N LEU A 109 -10.26 -9.46 -2.72
CA LEU A 109 -10.91 -8.27 -2.20
C LEU A 109 -11.18 -8.49 -0.70
N LEU A 110 -10.63 -7.64 0.14
CA LEU A 110 -10.79 -7.70 1.59
C LEU A 110 -11.93 -6.78 2.06
N VAL A 111 -11.96 -5.55 1.55
CA VAL A 111 -13.00 -4.57 1.88
C VAL A 111 -13.30 -3.73 0.64
N LYS A 112 -14.58 -3.62 0.31
CA LYS A 112 -15.07 -2.73 -0.75
C LYS A 112 -15.15 -1.29 -0.25
N SER A 113 -14.62 -0.35 -1.01
CA SER A 113 -14.80 1.08 -0.79
C SER A 113 -16.16 1.51 -1.36
N LEU A 114 -17.11 1.82 -0.48
CA LEU A 114 -18.46 2.22 -0.90
C LEU A 114 -18.55 3.69 -1.34
N ARG A 115 -17.51 4.47 -1.06
CA ARG A 115 -17.40 5.87 -1.49
C ARG A 115 -16.10 6.03 -2.28
N PRO A 116 -16.16 6.65 -3.47
CA PRO A 116 -14.96 6.91 -4.26
C PRO A 116 -14.02 7.84 -3.51
N LEU A 117 -12.72 7.64 -3.71
CA LEU A 117 -11.73 8.61 -3.27
C LEU A 117 -11.78 9.84 -4.18
N PRO A 118 -11.42 11.03 -3.67
CA PRO A 118 -11.28 12.23 -4.49
C PRO A 118 -10.33 11.99 -5.66
N ASP A 119 -10.58 12.70 -6.77
CA ASP A 119 -9.73 12.61 -7.95
C ASP A 119 -8.27 12.93 -7.63
N LYS A 120 -7.39 12.09 -8.16
CA LYS A 120 -5.94 12.17 -7.90
C LYS A 120 -5.33 13.53 -8.26
N TRP A 121 -5.91 14.22 -9.24
CA TRP A 121 -5.38 15.49 -9.76
C TRP A 121 -5.88 16.73 -9.02
N HIS A 122 -7.05 16.66 -8.42
CA HIS A 122 -7.65 17.79 -7.71
C HIS A 122 -7.62 17.60 -6.19
N GLY A 123 -7.44 16.34 -5.72
CA GLY A 123 -7.40 15.99 -4.30
C GLY A 123 -8.56 16.61 -3.51
N LEU A 124 -8.37 16.73 -2.21
CA LEU A 124 -9.17 17.62 -1.38
C LEU A 124 -8.48 19.00 -1.39
N ALA A 125 -8.72 19.82 -2.44
CA ALA A 125 -8.14 21.15 -2.55
C ALA A 125 -8.76 22.13 -1.55
N ASP A 126 -10.04 21.95 -1.23
CA ASP A 126 -10.76 22.76 -0.27
C ASP A 126 -10.27 22.48 1.16
N VAL A 127 -9.75 23.54 1.80
CA VAL A 127 -9.22 23.48 3.16
C VAL A 127 -10.30 23.07 4.17
N GLU A 128 -11.52 23.55 4.02
CA GLU A 128 -12.63 23.20 4.91
C GLU A 128 -12.99 21.73 4.79
N GLN A 129 -13.08 21.20 3.58
CA GLN A 129 -13.29 19.78 3.36
C GLN A 129 -12.17 18.92 3.97
N ARG A 130 -10.91 19.35 3.88
CA ARG A 130 -9.76 18.68 4.51
C ARG A 130 -9.90 18.61 6.03
N TYR A 131 -10.43 19.64 6.67
CA TYR A 131 -10.68 19.65 8.11
C TYR A 131 -11.89 18.80 8.49
N ARG A 132 -12.98 18.85 7.73
CA ARG A 132 -14.20 18.08 7.99
C ARG A 132 -14.02 16.59 7.72
N GLN A 133 -13.26 16.24 6.68
CA GLN A 133 -12.99 14.86 6.26
C GLN A 133 -11.50 14.51 6.43
N ARG A 134 -10.95 14.72 7.62
CA ARG A 134 -9.54 14.50 7.90
C ARG A 134 -9.07 13.09 7.55
N TYR A 135 -9.92 12.08 7.73
CA TYR A 135 -9.62 10.70 7.37
C TYR A 135 -9.37 10.53 5.86
N VAL A 136 -10.11 11.25 5.01
CA VAL A 136 -9.88 11.23 3.55
C VAL A 136 -8.60 11.98 3.22
N ASP A 137 -8.39 13.17 3.78
CA ASP A 137 -7.16 13.94 3.61
C ASP A 137 -5.92 13.10 3.95
N LEU A 138 -5.95 12.35 5.06
CA LEU A 138 -4.87 11.46 5.44
C LEU A 138 -4.69 10.24 4.50
N ILE A 139 -5.72 9.85 3.75
CA ILE A 139 -5.60 8.77 2.75
C ILE A 139 -4.91 9.29 1.48
N VAL A 140 -5.28 10.49 1.01
CA VAL A 140 -4.89 10.98 -0.31
C VAL A 140 -3.71 11.94 -0.30
N ASN A 141 -3.40 12.55 0.87
CA ASN A 141 -2.43 13.63 0.98
C ASN A 141 -1.23 13.22 1.86
N ASP A 142 -0.09 13.02 1.21
CA ASP A 142 1.15 12.60 1.88
C ASP A 142 1.69 13.68 2.83
N GLU A 143 1.58 14.95 2.45
CA GLU A 143 2.04 16.08 3.28
C GLU A 143 1.26 16.13 4.60
N SER A 144 -0.06 15.99 4.56
CA SER A 144 -0.89 15.93 5.76
C SER A 144 -0.45 14.78 6.67
N ARG A 145 -0.19 13.60 6.11
CA ARG A 145 0.30 12.46 6.89
C ARG A 145 1.63 12.76 7.59
N GLU A 146 2.57 13.41 6.89
CA GLU A 146 3.87 13.74 7.49
C GLU A 146 3.75 14.76 8.62
N VAL A 147 2.90 15.76 8.50
CA VAL A 147 2.60 16.71 9.58
C VAL A 147 2.11 15.98 10.83
N PHE A 148 1.15 15.07 10.70
CA PHE A 148 0.62 14.32 11.83
C PHE A 148 1.64 13.31 12.41
N ARG A 149 2.46 12.69 11.57
CA ARG A 149 3.55 11.83 12.04
C ARG A 149 4.59 12.61 12.84
N THR A 150 4.98 13.77 12.34
CA THR A 150 5.94 14.65 13.01
C THR A 150 5.38 15.14 14.34
N ARG A 151 4.13 15.58 14.38
CA ARG A 151 3.44 15.94 15.62
C ARG A 151 3.46 14.79 16.65
N THR A 152 3.13 13.58 16.21
CA THR A 152 3.13 12.41 17.08
C THR A 152 4.53 12.14 17.65
N ARG A 153 5.58 12.23 16.83
CA ARG A 153 6.97 12.07 17.27
C ARG A 153 7.39 13.12 18.29
N ILE A 154 7.02 14.39 18.07
CA ILE A 154 7.33 15.47 19.01
C ILE A 154 6.65 15.22 20.36
N VAL A 155 5.36 14.90 20.38
CA VAL A 155 4.63 14.61 21.63
C VAL A 155 5.21 13.39 22.33
N GLN A 156 5.56 12.35 21.60
CA GLN A 156 6.18 11.15 22.15
C GLN A 156 7.55 11.47 22.76
N TYR A 157 8.38 12.25 22.08
CA TYR A 157 9.66 12.69 22.59
C TYR A 157 9.53 13.49 23.88
N LEU A 158 8.62 14.47 23.94
CA LEU A 158 8.37 15.26 25.13
C LEU A 158 7.93 14.40 26.31
N ARG A 159 7.03 13.45 26.09
CA ARG A 159 6.60 12.51 27.13
C ARG A 159 7.79 11.68 27.64
N GLN A 160 8.53 11.05 26.73
CA GLN A 160 9.70 10.24 27.11
C GLN A 160 10.76 11.07 27.86
N PHE A 161 10.97 12.32 27.46
CA PHE A 161 11.90 13.22 28.13
C PHE A 161 11.46 13.54 29.56
N LEU A 162 10.17 13.84 29.76
CA LEU A 162 9.64 14.12 31.09
C LEU A 162 9.60 12.85 31.97
N ASP A 163 9.19 11.73 31.39
CA ASP A 163 9.19 10.43 32.10
C ASP A 163 10.60 10.07 32.59
N ALA A 164 11.62 10.33 31.77
CA ALA A 164 13.03 10.09 32.15
C ALA A 164 13.54 11.01 33.25
N LEU A 165 12.84 12.10 33.56
CA LEU A 165 13.09 13.03 34.66
C LEU A 165 12.15 12.82 35.86
N ASP A 166 11.42 11.66 35.90
CA ASP A 166 10.46 11.31 36.94
C ASP A 166 9.28 12.29 37.09
N PHE A 167 8.95 13.03 36.04
CA PHE A 167 7.70 13.82 35.97
C PHE A 167 6.51 12.88 35.68
N MET A 168 5.45 13.02 36.46
CA MET A 168 4.16 12.33 36.24
C MET A 168 3.12 13.24 35.59
#